data_80738ba6f9c3be08e01560f2f5e0d162
#
_entry.id   80738ba6f9c3be08e01560f2f5e0d162
#
_cell.length_a   1.000
_cell.length_b   1.000
_cell.length_c   1.000
_cell.angle_alpha   90.00
_cell.angle_beta   90.00
_cell.angle_gamma   90.00
#
_symmetry.space_group_name_H-M   'P 1'
#
loop_
_entity.id
_entity.type
_entity.pdbx_description
1 polymer ?
#
loop_
_entity_poly.entity_id
_entity_poly.type
_entity_poly.pdbx_seq_one_letter_code
_entity_poly.pdbx_strand_id
1 'polypeptide(L)'
;MSLLDELISKFRSGDIVTRLVFINCAVFLVMLLMDINFTLFSFGEDRYAYIVCNYPWSPYLLIRRPWSIVTSLFASWGLWHLIFNMIILYWLGNVFMRYFTSNNLRGLYILGGIAGMAFFTGLFMLFPSLQLKDWTGSTPLCSACILTICTALAFRVPDVTEPIPLIGPVKIKYIVIAIAIIDVAMLPKVNPATDLVHLGAAAVGWAFHYLLRKGKDITTPVTAVAVWLDKLLGKK
;
A
#
# COMPACT_ATOMS: atom_id res chain seq x y z
N MET A 1 22.09 -6.44 -23.97
CA MET A 1 20.76 -6.51 -23.32
C MET A 1 20.24 -5.09 -23.20
N SER A 2 19.02 -4.84 -23.61
CA SER A 2 18.43 -3.52 -23.38
C SER A 2 18.13 -3.33 -21.89
N LEU A 3 18.07 -2.07 -21.44
CA LEU A 3 17.71 -1.74 -20.06
C LEU A 3 16.34 -2.36 -19.66
N LEU A 4 15.43 -2.45 -20.63
CA LEU A 4 14.14 -3.13 -20.47
C LEU A 4 14.30 -4.64 -20.22
N ASP A 5 15.19 -5.32 -20.93
CA ASP A 5 15.43 -6.76 -20.73
C ASP A 5 15.96 -7.04 -19.34
N GLU A 6 16.83 -6.16 -18.83
CA GLU A 6 17.39 -6.27 -17.48
C GLU A 6 16.30 -6.07 -16.42
N LEU A 7 15.43 -5.06 -16.56
CA LEU A 7 14.32 -4.81 -15.65
C LEU A 7 13.31 -5.98 -15.65
N ILE A 8 12.96 -6.50 -16.83
CA ILE A 8 12.06 -7.66 -16.96
C ILE A 8 12.69 -8.91 -16.32
N SER A 9 13.98 -9.12 -16.53
CA SER A 9 14.71 -10.22 -15.91
C SER A 9 14.68 -10.11 -14.38
N LYS A 10 14.99 -8.94 -13.82
CA LYS A 10 14.94 -8.66 -12.37
C LYS A 10 13.53 -8.84 -11.80
N PHE A 11 12.49 -8.43 -12.53
CA PHE A 11 11.10 -8.65 -12.11
C PHE A 11 10.74 -10.13 -12.10
N ARG A 12 11.16 -10.91 -13.11
CA ARG A 12 10.85 -12.35 -13.21
C ARG A 12 11.60 -13.19 -12.19
N SER A 13 12.87 -12.89 -11.97
CA SER A 13 13.72 -13.61 -11.00
C SER A 13 13.56 -13.11 -9.56
N GLY A 14 13.01 -11.90 -9.38
CA GLY A 14 12.86 -11.26 -8.07
C GLY A 14 11.86 -11.97 -7.15
N ASP A 15 12.09 -11.82 -5.86
CA ASP A 15 11.16 -12.22 -4.81
C ASP A 15 9.88 -11.37 -4.79
N ILE A 16 8.97 -11.68 -3.90
CA ILE A 16 7.68 -10.96 -3.79
C ILE A 16 7.87 -9.48 -3.42
N VAL A 17 8.85 -9.15 -2.59
CA VAL A 17 9.14 -7.78 -2.18
C VAL A 17 9.59 -6.96 -3.38
N THR A 18 10.57 -7.48 -4.14
CA THR A 18 11.06 -6.88 -5.38
C THR A 18 9.92 -6.66 -6.38
N ARG A 19 9.07 -7.67 -6.60
CA ARG A 19 7.91 -7.54 -7.51
C ARG A 19 6.95 -6.46 -7.09
N LEU A 20 6.63 -6.35 -5.79
CA LEU A 20 5.75 -5.30 -5.28
C LEU A 20 6.35 -3.91 -5.48
N VAL A 21 7.65 -3.74 -5.24
CA VAL A 21 8.35 -2.48 -5.52
C VAL A 21 8.24 -2.10 -7.00
N PHE A 22 8.49 -3.05 -7.92
CA PHE A 22 8.37 -2.80 -9.36
C PHE A 22 6.93 -2.41 -9.77
N ILE A 23 5.91 -3.09 -9.23
CA ILE A 23 4.50 -2.79 -9.53
C ILE A 23 4.15 -1.37 -9.07
N ASN A 24 4.52 -1.00 -7.85
CA ASN A 24 4.27 0.35 -7.33
C ASN A 24 4.94 1.43 -8.19
N CYS A 25 6.22 1.23 -8.53
CA CYS A 25 6.94 2.15 -9.41
C CYS A 25 6.30 2.25 -10.79
N ALA A 26 5.87 1.12 -11.39
CA ALA A 26 5.22 1.11 -12.69
C ALA A 26 3.86 1.83 -12.67
N VAL A 27 3.03 1.59 -11.66
CA VAL A 27 1.75 2.29 -11.50
C VAL A 27 1.96 3.79 -11.35
N PHE A 28 2.92 4.20 -10.51
CA PHE A 28 3.26 5.61 -10.35
C PHE A 28 3.73 6.26 -11.65
N LEU A 29 4.58 5.57 -12.40
CA LEU A 29 5.05 6.07 -13.71
C LEU A 29 3.90 6.25 -14.70
N VAL A 30 2.97 5.29 -14.75
CA VAL A 30 1.77 5.39 -15.60
C VAL A 30 0.92 6.59 -15.18
N MET A 31 0.68 6.77 -13.87
CA MET A 31 -0.07 7.92 -13.36
C MET A 31 0.62 9.25 -13.71
N LEU A 32 1.94 9.34 -13.55
CA LEU A 32 2.72 10.52 -13.90
C LEU A 32 2.61 10.84 -15.40
N LEU A 33 2.75 9.83 -16.26
CA LEU A 33 2.60 10.00 -17.71
C LEU A 33 1.18 10.44 -18.09
N MET A 34 0.16 9.91 -17.42
CA MET A 34 -1.22 10.36 -17.62
C MET A 34 -1.39 11.83 -17.22
N ASP A 35 -0.93 12.24 -16.03
CA ASP A 35 -1.03 13.62 -15.58
C ASP A 35 -0.31 14.59 -16.52
N ILE A 36 0.89 14.24 -16.99
CA ILE A 36 1.63 15.03 -17.99
C ILE A 36 0.81 15.20 -19.27
N ASN A 37 0.22 14.12 -19.81
CA ASN A 37 -0.61 14.20 -21.02
C ASN A 37 -1.84 15.07 -20.81
N PHE A 38 -2.57 14.89 -19.70
CA PHE A 38 -3.76 15.69 -19.40
C PHE A 38 -3.43 17.18 -19.26
N THR A 39 -2.30 17.52 -18.62
CA THR A 39 -1.84 18.90 -18.48
C THR A 39 -1.45 19.50 -19.83
N LEU A 40 -0.66 18.77 -20.65
CA LEU A 40 -0.20 19.26 -21.95
C LEU A 40 -1.35 19.51 -22.95
N PHE A 41 -2.35 18.66 -22.94
CA PHE A 41 -3.47 18.75 -23.89
C PHE A 41 -4.71 19.45 -23.30
N SER A 42 -4.62 19.99 -22.08
CA SER A 42 -5.72 20.67 -21.38
C SER A 42 -7.03 19.87 -21.31
N PHE A 43 -6.95 18.54 -21.22
CA PHE A 43 -8.11 17.64 -21.21
C PHE A 43 -8.78 17.48 -19.83
N GLY A 44 -8.46 18.28 -18.84
CA GLY A 44 -9.07 18.13 -17.53
C GLY A 44 -8.42 18.95 -16.43
N GLU A 45 -8.87 18.66 -15.21
CA GLU A 45 -8.33 19.27 -14.00
C GLU A 45 -6.89 18.78 -13.73
N ASP A 46 -6.11 19.61 -13.08
CA ASP A 46 -4.80 19.24 -12.57
C ASP A 46 -4.89 17.95 -11.71
N ARG A 47 -3.96 17.00 -11.95
CA ARG A 47 -3.91 15.73 -11.25
C ARG A 47 -5.08 14.78 -11.55
N TYR A 48 -5.58 14.78 -12.78
CA TYR A 48 -6.67 13.90 -13.21
C TYR A 48 -6.37 12.40 -12.99
N ALA A 49 -5.17 11.94 -13.30
CA ALA A 49 -4.78 10.55 -13.08
C ALA A 49 -4.84 10.16 -11.60
N TYR A 50 -4.47 11.10 -10.72
CA TYR A 50 -4.61 10.93 -9.27
C TYR A 50 -6.06 10.66 -8.87
N ILE A 51 -7.01 11.47 -9.36
CA ILE A 51 -8.43 11.31 -9.05
C ILE A 51 -8.99 9.99 -9.58
N VAL A 52 -8.56 9.57 -10.78
CA VAL A 52 -9.09 8.38 -11.45
C VAL A 52 -8.52 7.08 -10.91
N CYS A 53 -7.25 7.07 -10.48
CA CYS A 53 -6.56 5.87 -10.01
C CYS A 53 -6.69 5.63 -8.50
N ASN A 54 -7.04 6.65 -7.72
CA ASN A 54 -7.19 6.52 -6.28
C ASN A 54 -8.58 6.05 -5.86
N TYR A 55 -8.67 5.43 -4.68
CA TYR A 55 -9.92 4.91 -4.15
C TYR A 55 -10.86 6.04 -3.73
N PRO A 56 -12.06 6.13 -4.32
CA PRO A 56 -13.07 7.12 -3.95
C PRO A 56 -13.88 6.66 -2.72
N TRP A 57 -14.28 7.58 -1.84
CA TRP A 57 -15.15 7.25 -0.71
C TRP A 57 -16.58 6.92 -1.16
N SER A 58 -17.03 7.50 -2.27
CA SER A 58 -18.40 7.39 -2.78
C SER A 58 -18.63 6.09 -3.54
N PRO A 59 -19.62 5.26 -3.16
CA PRO A 59 -19.99 4.06 -3.91
C PRO A 59 -20.38 4.34 -5.37
N TYR A 60 -20.99 5.49 -5.63
CA TYR A 60 -21.34 5.91 -6.98
C TYR A 60 -20.11 6.11 -7.86
N LEU A 61 -19.06 6.76 -7.35
CA LEU A 61 -17.81 6.92 -8.07
C LEU A 61 -17.07 5.58 -8.22
N LEU A 62 -17.17 4.71 -7.23
CA LEU A 62 -16.57 3.37 -7.27
C LEU A 62 -17.16 2.51 -8.38
N ILE A 63 -18.48 2.54 -8.59
CA ILE A 63 -19.13 1.83 -9.70
C ILE A 63 -18.65 2.36 -11.06
N ARG A 64 -18.39 3.66 -11.17
CA ARG A 64 -17.86 4.26 -12.40
C ARG A 64 -16.37 4.03 -12.63
N ARG A 65 -15.62 3.74 -11.56
CA ARG A 65 -14.16 3.55 -11.57
C ARG A 65 -13.76 2.30 -10.80
N PRO A 66 -14.25 1.10 -11.19
CA PRO A 66 -14.01 -0.14 -10.44
C PRO A 66 -12.53 -0.52 -10.37
N TRP A 67 -11.73 -0.10 -11.36
CA TRP A 67 -10.27 -0.32 -11.37
C TRP A 67 -9.57 0.38 -10.19
N SER A 68 -10.16 1.45 -9.63
CA SER A 68 -9.58 2.18 -8.49
C SER A 68 -9.41 1.33 -7.24
N ILE A 69 -10.16 0.24 -7.09
CA ILE A 69 -9.96 -0.76 -6.03
C ILE A 69 -8.55 -1.35 -6.11
N VAL A 70 -8.09 -1.67 -7.31
CA VAL A 70 -6.78 -2.30 -7.51
C VAL A 70 -5.68 -1.24 -7.63
N THR A 71 -5.90 -0.20 -8.43
CA THR A 71 -4.87 0.81 -8.70
C THR A 71 -4.48 1.61 -7.46
N SER A 72 -5.43 1.91 -6.57
CA SER A 72 -5.17 2.64 -5.33
C SER A 72 -4.23 1.91 -4.36
N LEU A 73 -4.20 0.59 -4.40
CA LEU A 73 -3.27 -0.22 -3.59
C LEU A 73 -1.81 0.09 -3.90
N PHE A 74 -1.53 0.49 -5.14
CA PHE A 74 -0.20 0.77 -5.65
C PHE A 74 0.04 2.26 -5.91
N ALA A 75 -0.99 3.09 -5.75
CA ALA A 75 -0.92 4.53 -5.96
C ALA A 75 -0.23 5.24 -4.79
N SER A 76 0.46 6.35 -5.08
CA SER A 76 1.16 7.16 -4.10
C SER A 76 0.89 8.65 -4.32
N TRP A 77 0.97 9.47 -3.24
CA TRP A 77 0.69 10.91 -3.30
C TRP A 77 1.66 11.72 -4.17
N GLY A 78 2.88 11.23 -4.34
CA GLY A 78 3.91 11.90 -5.10
C GLY A 78 5.23 11.15 -5.04
N LEU A 79 6.23 11.69 -5.74
CA LEU A 79 7.53 11.02 -5.91
C LEU A 79 8.26 10.75 -4.59
N TRP A 80 8.32 11.73 -3.69
CA TRP A 80 9.00 11.57 -2.40
C TRP A 80 8.30 10.54 -1.52
N HIS A 81 6.97 10.56 -1.50
CA HIS A 81 6.17 9.58 -0.78
C HIS A 81 6.36 8.16 -1.35
N LEU A 82 6.42 8.03 -2.69
CA LEU A 82 6.74 6.75 -3.33
C LEU A 82 8.12 6.25 -2.92
N ILE A 83 9.16 7.09 -3.06
CA ILE A 83 10.55 6.70 -2.73
C ILE A 83 10.64 6.20 -1.29
N PHE A 84 10.07 6.96 -0.35
CA PHE A 84 10.06 6.58 1.07
C PHE A 84 9.35 5.23 1.29
N ASN A 85 8.17 5.06 0.71
CA ASN A 85 7.41 3.81 0.78
C ASN A 85 8.16 2.62 0.17
N MET A 86 8.85 2.81 -0.96
CA MET A 86 9.62 1.74 -1.60
C MET A 86 10.85 1.34 -0.79
N ILE A 87 11.52 2.29 -0.16
CA ILE A 87 12.63 2.00 0.76
C ILE A 87 12.13 1.16 1.94
N ILE A 88 11.02 1.56 2.57
CA ILE A 88 10.43 0.84 3.69
C ILE A 88 9.98 -0.55 3.27
N LEU A 89 9.24 -0.65 2.16
CA LEU A 89 8.75 -1.93 1.65
C LEU A 89 9.90 -2.89 1.34
N TYR A 90 10.95 -2.40 0.70
CA TYR A 90 12.12 -3.22 0.38
C TYR A 90 12.85 -3.66 1.65
N TRP A 91 13.13 -2.75 2.56
CA TRP A 91 13.88 -3.04 3.77
C TRP A 91 13.07 -3.94 4.73
N LEU A 92 11.92 -3.45 5.25
CA LEU A 92 11.13 -4.20 6.23
C LEU A 92 10.38 -5.39 5.59
N GLY A 93 10.08 -5.34 4.31
CA GLY A 93 9.56 -6.49 3.57
C GLY A 93 10.55 -7.65 3.55
N ASN A 94 11.84 -7.40 3.33
CA ASN A 94 12.87 -8.43 3.42
C ASN A 94 13.06 -8.94 4.87
N VAL A 95 12.96 -8.07 5.87
CA VAL A 95 12.95 -8.50 7.28
C VAL A 95 11.73 -9.37 7.57
N PHE A 96 10.55 -8.98 7.07
CA PHE A 96 9.31 -9.75 7.20
C PHE A 96 9.45 -11.17 6.63
N MET A 97 10.11 -11.33 5.48
CA MET A 97 10.34 -12.63 4.83
C MET A 97 11.23 -13.58 5.63
N ARG A 98 11.93 -13.10 6.67
CA ARG A 98 12.68 -13.98 7.60
C ARG A 98 11.77 -14.69 8.61
N TYR A 99 10.58 -14.17 8.85
CA TYR A 99 9.63 -14.65 9.89
C TYR A 99 8.32 -15.17 9.33
N PHE A 100 7.98 -14.81 8.08
CA PHE A 100 6.73 -15.12 7.44
C PHE A 100 6.92 -15.57 5.99
N THR A 101 5.86 -16.06 5.37
CA THR A 101 5.87 -16.54 3.99
C THR A 101 5.56 -15.43 2.98
N SER A 102 5.92 -15.67 1.71
CA SER A 102 5.54 -14.79 0.59
C SER A 102 4.01 -14.62 0.47
N ASN A 103 3.25 -15.66 0.82
CA ASN A 103 1.79 -15.60 0.81
C ASN A 103 1.25 -14.69 1.91
N ASN A 104 1.85 -14.73 3.11
CA ASN A 104 1.46 -13.81 4.17
C ASN A 104 1.73 -12.37 3.77
N LEU A 105 2.87 -12.08 3.15
CA LEU A 105 3.20 -10.73 2.70
C LEU A 105 2.21 -10.23 1.65
N ARG A 106 1.90 -11.02 0.61
CA ARG A 106 0.89 -10.69 -0.40
C ARG A 106 -0.47 -10.46 0.22
N GLY A 107 -0.90 -11.40 1.06
CA GLY A 107 -2.20 -11.33 1.72
C GLY A 107 -2.34 -10.10 2.61
N LEU A 108 -1.33 -9.77 3.40
CA LEU A 108 -1.32 -8.57 4.24
C LEU A 108 -1.32 -7.28 3.43
N TYR A 109 -0.57 -7.23 2.33
CA TYR A 109 -0.58 -6.08 1.44
C TYR A 109 -2.01 -5.79 0.94
N ILE A 110 -2.71 -6.81 0.45
CA ILE A 110 -4.08 -6.68 -0.06
C ILE A 110 -5.08 -6.40 1.07
N LEU A 111 -4.99 -7.13 2.19
CA LEU A 111 -5.89 -6.94 3.34
C LEU A 111 -5.75 -5.56 3.96
N GLY A 112 -4.52 -5.03 4.04
CA GLY A 112 -4.27 -3.67 4.49
C GLY A 112 -4.96 -2.63 3.63
N GLY A 113 -4.90 -2.80 2.30
CA GLY A 113 -5.61 -1.94 1.36
C GLY A 113 -7.13 -2.05 1.50
N ILE A 114 -7.68 -3.26 1.59
CA ILE A 114 -9.13 -3.50 1.79
C ILE A 114 -9.60 -2.86 3.10
N ALA A 115 -8.85 -3.03 4.18
CA ALA A 115 -9.16 -2.40 5.45
C ALA A 115 -9.08 -0.86 5.37
N GLY A 116 -8.08 -0.35 4.66
CA GLY A 116 -7.95 1.07 4.38
C GLY A 116 -9.17 1.61 3.63
N MET A 117 -9.64 0.92 2.58
CA MET A 117 -10.86 1.26 1.84
C MET A 117 -12.09 1.28 2.75
N ALA A 118 -12.29 0.22 3.53
CA ALA A 118 -13.43 0.11 4.43
C ALA A 118 -13.41 1.22 5.49
N PHE A 119 -12.23 1.50 6.06
CA PHE A 119 -12.06 2.54 7.07
C PHE A 119 -12.29 3.94 6.49
N PHE A 120 -11.73 4.23 5.30
CA PHE A 120 -11.93 5.49 4.60
C PHE A 120 -13.41 5.75 4.28
N THR A 121 -14.09 4.77 3.68
CA THR A 121 -15.52 4.86 3.38
C THR A 121 -16.34 5.01 4.66
N GLY A 122 -16.02 4.24 5.70
CA GLY A 122 -16.69 4.33 7.01
C GLY A 122 -16.58 5.71 7.65
N LEU A 123 -15.39 6.35 7.58
CA LEU A 123 -15.20 7.71 8.07
C LEU A 123 -16.05 8.72 7.33
N PHE A 124 -16.13 8.64 5.99
CA PHE A 124 -16.98 9.54 5.21
C PHE A 124 -18.48 9.32 5.46
N MET A 125 -18.89 8.09 5.77
CA MET A 125 -20.28 7.79 6.16
C MET A 125 -20.61 8.28 7.57
N LEU A 126 -19.67 8.17 8.52
CA LEU A 126 -19.87 8.57 9.91
C LEU A 126 -19.78 10.08 10.13
N PHE A 127 -18.98 10.77 9.32
CA PHE A 127 -18.71 12.20 9.48
C PHE A 127 -19.15 13.00 8.24
N PRO A 128 -20.42 13.46 8.16
CA PRO A 128 -20.91 14.22 7.01
C PRO A 128 -20.12 15.50 6.71
N SER A 129 -19.45 16.07 7.72
CA SER A 129 -18.57 17.23 7.53
C SER A 129 -17.40 16.96 6.57
N LEU A 130 -16.97 15.71 6.41
CA LEU A 130 -15.95 15.32 5.44
C LEU A 130 -16.48 15.38 4.00
N GLN A 131 -17.79 15.25 3.79
CA GLN A 131 -18.44 15.29 2.47
C GLN A 131 -18.68 16.73 1.99
N LEU A 132 -18.78 17.69 2.91
CA LEU A 132 -19.12 19.09 2.62
C LEU A 132 -17.94 19.94 2.15
N LYS A 133 -16.71 19.46 2.36
CA LYS A 133 -15.51 20.16 1.88
C LYS A 133 -15.17 19.67 0.47
N ASP A 134 -14.75 20.60 -0.40
CA ASP A 134 -14.31 20.34 -1.79
C ASP A 134 -13.02 19.50 -1.86
N TRP A 135 -13.02 18.41 -1.16
CA TRP A 135 -11.90 17.46 -1.17
C TRP A 135 -12.12 16.47 -2.31
N THR A 136 -11.07 16.13 -2.98
CA THR A 136 -11.07 15.16 -4.10
C THR A 136 -11.73 13.82 -3.74
N GLY A 137 -12.03 13.58 -2.46
CA GLY A 137 -12.77 12.43 -1.94
C GLY A 137 -12.14 11.08 -2.34
N SER A 138 -10.84 11.07 -2.63
CA SER A 138 -10.12 9.86 -3.01
C SER A 138 -8.78 9.77 -2.29
N THR A 139 -8.29 8.54 -2.09
CA THR A 139 -7.03 8.28 -1.37
C THR A 139 -6.22 7.16 -2.02
N PRO A 140 -4.90 7.29 -2.13
CA PRO A 140 -4.01 6.18 -2.40
C PRO A 140 -3.85 5.33 -1.14
N LEU A 141 -3.62 4.04 -1.31
CA LEU A 141 -3.58 3.08 -0.21
C LEU A 141 -2.23 2.33 -0.08
N CYS A 142 -1.25 2.68 -0.90
CA CYS A 142 0.06 2.03 -0.90
C CYS A 142 0.70 2.04 0.50
N SER A 143 0.74 3.21 1.16
CA SER A 143 1.32 3.34 2.50
C SER A 143 0.56 2.54 3.55
N ALA A 144 -0.77 2.49 3.48
CA ALA A 144 -1.60 1.66 4.35
C ALA A 144 -1.28 0.17 4.18
N CYS A 145 -1.13 -0.31 2.92
CA CYS A 145 -0.71 -1.68 2.63
C CYS A 145 0.64 -2.01 3.26
N ILE A 146 1.62 -1.11 3.13
CA ILE A 146 2.96 -1.27 3.69
C ILE A 146 2.93 -1.23 5.22
N LEU A 147 2.19 -0.30 5.81
CA LEU A 147 2.07 -0.17 7.26
C LEU A 147 1.46 -1.42 7.90
N THR A 148 0.52 -2.10 7.23
CA THR A 148 -0.02 -3.38 7.69
C THR A 148 1.08 -4.44 7.85
N ILE A 149 1.99 -4.55 6.88
CA ILE A 149 3.13 -5.48 6.93
C ILE A 149 4.07 -5.08 8.07
N CYS A 150 4.39 -3.80 8.18
CA CYS A 150 5.27 -3.26 9.23
C CYS A 150 4.69 -3.51 10.63
N THR A 151 3.39 -3.30 10.80
CA THR A 151 2.70 -3.53 12.08
C THR A 151 2.68 -5.01 12.45
N ALA A 152 2.36 -5.90 11.51
CA ALA A 152 2.41 -7.34 11.75
C ALA A 152 3.81 -7.81 12.19
N LEU A 153 4.86 -7.26 11.57
CA LEU A 153 6.25 -7.53 11.93
C LEU A 153 6.57 -6.99 13.33
N ALA A 154 6.17 -5.76 13.66
CA ALA A 154 6.43 -5.14 14.95
C ALA A 154 5.79 -5.94 16.11
N PHE A 155 4.59 -6.48 15.91
CA PHE A 155 3.95 -7.34 16.92
C PHE A 155 4.57 -8.75 16.99
N ARG A 156 5.13 -9.26 15.91
CA ARG A 156 5.76 -10.59 15.89
C ARG A 156 7.11 -10.59 16.57
N VAL A 157 7.94 -9.60 16.28
CA VAL A 157 9.35 -9.52 16.71
C VAL A 157 9.72 -8.12 17.22
N PRO A 158 9.03 -7.61 18.26
CA PRO A 158 9.16 -6.21 18.70
C PRO A 158 10.57 -5.83 19.16
N ASP A 159 11.31 -6.77 19.74
CA ASP A 159 12.60 -6.54 20.35
C ASP A 159 13.80 -6.92 19.47
N VAL A 160 13.55 -7.46 18.28
CA VAL A 160 14.61 -7.67 17.28
C VAL A 160 15.13 -6.31 16.83
N THR A 161 16.45 -6.21 16.70
CA THR A 161 17.14 -5.00 16.28
C THR A 161 17.57 -5.11 14.83
N GLU A 162 17.33 -4.05 14.07
CA GLU A 162 17.86 -3.88 12.70
C GLU A 162 18.80 -2.68 12.67
N PRO A 163 19.94 -2.79 11.94
CA PRO A 163 20.88 -1.69 11.84
C PRO A 163 20.33 -0.57 10.96
N ILE A 164 20.23 0.63 11.53
CA ILE A 164 19.91 1.84 10.77
C ILE A 164 21.22 2.58 10.49
N PRO A 165 21.53 2.93 9.22
CA PRO A 165 22.68 3.74 8.90
C PRO A 165 22.72 5.02 9.74
N LEU A 166 23.88 5.38 10.30
CA LEU A 166 24.16 6.54 11.15
C LEU A 166 23.57 6.48 12.57
N ILE A 167 22.56 5.65 12.85
CA ILE A 167 21.90 5.58 14.18
C ILE A 167 22.35 4.33 14.95
N GLY A 168 22.64 3.24 14.23
CA GLY A 168 23.01 1.96 14.84
C GLY A 168 21.82 1.00 15.00
N PRO A 169 21.92 -0.03 15.87
CA PRO A 169 20.89 -1.06 16.03
C PRO A 169 19.66 -0.50 16.78
N VAL A 170 18.50 -0.51 16.12
CA VAL A 170 17.22 -0.03 16.68
C VAL A 170 16.19 -1.16 16.68
N LYS A 171 15.39 -1.28 17.73
CA LYS A 171 14.35 -2.30 17.82
C LYS A 171 13.24 -2.03 16.81
N ILE A 172 12.73 -3.09 16.17
CA ILE A 172 11.70 -3.03 15.11
C ILE A 172 10.47 -2.23 15.57
N LYS A 173 10.01 -2.39 16.78
CA LYS A 173 8.86 -1.62 17.31
C LYS A 173 9.05 -0.11 17.20
N TYR A 174 10.24 0.40 17.50
CA TYR A 174 10.52 1.84 17.40
C TYR A 174 10.66 2.31 15.96
N ILE A 175 11.22 1.45 15.09
CA ILE A 175 11.31 1.72 13.65
C ILE A 175 9.91 1.88 13.07
N VAL A 176 8.99 0.94 13.37
CA VAL A 176 7.62 0.97 12.83
C VAL A 176 6.83 2.15 13.36
N ILE A 177 6.99 2.52 14.65
CA ILE A 177 6.37 3.73 15.21
C ILE A 177 6.89 4.99 14.50
N ALA A 178 8.20 5.10 14.30
CA ALA A 178 8.80 6.24 13.59
C ALA A 178 8.30 6.33 12.15
N ILE A 179 8.22 5.19 11.44
CA ILE A 179 7.68 5.12 10.08
C ILE A 179 6.23 5.61 10.05
N ALA A 180 5.39 5.15 10.96
CA ALA A 180 3.98 5.56 11.03
C ALA A 180 3.84 7.07 11.26
N ILE A 181 4.67 7.65 12.13
CA ILE A 181 4.68 9.10 12.40
C ILE A 181 5.14 9.87 11.16
N ILE A 182 6.21 9.43 10.50
CA ILE A 182 6.75 10.10 9.31
C ILE A 182 5.76 9.99 8.15
N ASP A 183 5.14 8.83 7.95
CA ASP A 183 4.17 8.61 6.90
C ASP A 183 2.98 9.57 7.03
N VAL A 184 2.38 9.66 8.23
CA VAL A 184 1.32 10.64 8.53
C VAL A 184 1.81 12.08 8.36
N ALA A 185 3.04 12.40 8.75
CA ALA A 185 3.59 13.74 8.59
C ALA A 185 3.85 14.14 7.12
N MET A 186 4.10 13.15 6.25
CA MET A 186 4.33 13.35 4.82
C MET A 186 3.04 13.44 3.99
N LEU A 187 1.89 13.08 4.58
CA LEU A 187 0.61 13.20 3.89
C LEU A 187 0.24 14.67 3.71
N PRO A 188 -0.30 15.05 2.54
CA PRO A 188 -0.84 16.39 2.36
C PRO A 188 -1.97 16.60 3.37
N LYS A 189 -1.91 17.65 4.17
CA LYS A 189 -2.93 18.01 5.17
C LYS A 189 -4.27 18.45 4.52
N VAL A 190 -4.69 17.72 3.51
CA VAL A 190 -5.87 18.04 2.70
C VAL A 190 -7.10 17.33 3.26
N ASN A 191 -6.93 16.10 3.78
CA ASN A 191 -8.06 15.29 4.23
C ASN A 191 -7.69 14.42 5.45
N PRO A 192 -8.22 14.72 6.66
CA PRO A 192 -7.94 13.92 7.86
C PRO A 192 -8.37 12.44 7.74
N ALA A 193 -9.34 12.12 6.89
CA ALA A 193 -9.75 10.74 6.68
C ALA A 193 -8.64 9.90 6.07
N THR A 194 -7.78 10.50 5.24
CA THR A 194 -6.62 9.82 4.66
C THR A 194 -5.59 9.44 5.74
N ASP A 195 -5.36 10.33 6.71
CA ASP A 195 -4.44 10.06 7.82
C ASP A 195 -4.95 8.91 8.69
N LEU A 196 -6.27 8.88 8.92
CA LEU A 196 -6.90 7.87 9.77
C LEU A 196 -6.97 6.47 9.12
N VAL A 197 -6.85 6.36 7.79
CA VAL A 197 -6.78 5.06 7.07
C VAL A 197 -5.66 4.17 7.63
N HIS A 198 -4.56 4.77 8.06
CA HIS A 198 -3.42 4.05 8.63
C HIS A 198 -3.75 3.32 9.93
N LEU A 199 -4.74 3.82 10.71
CA LEU A 199 -5.22 3.13 11.90
C LEU A 199 -5.91 1.81 11.55
N GLY A 200 -6.73 1.81 10.49
CA GLY A 200 -7.37 0.59 9.98
C GLY A 200 -6.34 -0.43 9.50
N ALA A 201 -5.33 0.03 8.77
CA ALA A 201 -4.22 -0.80 8.30
C ALA A 201 -3.41 -1.41 9.46
N ALA A 202 -3.07 -0.61 10.47
CA ALA A 202 -2.37 -1.06 11.67
C ALA A 202 -3.19 -2.10 12.44
N ALA A 203 -4.51 -1.90 12.56
CA ALA A 203 -5.40 -2.86 13.22
C ALA A 203 -5.40 -4.23 12.53
N VAL A 204 -5.35 -4.28 11.19
CA VAL A 204 -5.23 -5.55 10.45
C VAL A 204 -3.89 -6.22 10.69
N GLY A 205 -2.79 -5.48 10.72
CA GLY A 205 -1.46 -6.02 11.03
C GLY A 205 -1.43 -6.65 12.44
N TRP A 206 -2.03 -5.98 13.42
CA TRP A 206 -2.20 -6.51 14.77
C TRP A 206 -3.11 -7.75 14.79
N ALA A 207 -4.27 -7.70 14.12
CA ALA A 207 -5.22 -8.81 14.07
C ALA A 207 -4.61 -10.06 13.42
N PHE A 208 -3.82 -9.88 12.35
CA PHE A 208 -3.08 -10.98 11.73
C PHE A 208 -2.15 -11.64 12.72
N HIS A 209 -1.32 -10.87 13.44
CA HIS A 209 -0.43 -11.44 14.46
C HIS A 209 -1.20 -12.21 15.53
N TYR A 210 -2.28 -11.61 16.07
CA TYR A 210 -3.10 -12.22 17.13
C TYR A 210 -3.78 -13.51 16.67
N LEU A 211 -4.36 -13.53 15.48
CA LEU A 211 -5.05 -14.70 14.93
C LEU A 211 -4.08 -15.80 14.51
N LEU A 212 -2.93 -15.42 13.97
CA LEU A 212 -1.90 -16.38 13.60
C LEU A 212 -1.37 -17.14 14.84
N ARG A 213 -1.25 -16.47 15.99
CA ARG A 213 -0.93 -17.13 17.28
C ARG A 213 -1.98 -18.14 17.70
N LYS A 214 -3.23 -17.99 17.27
CA LYS A 214 -4.32 -18.94 17.50
C LYS A 214 -4.44 -20.01 16.38
N GLY A 215 -3.45 -20.10 15.50
CA GLY A 215 -3.44 -21.05 14.40
C GLY A 215 -4.35 -20.67 13.21
N LYS A 216 -4.87 -19.42 13.16
CA LYS A 216 -5.73 -18.93 12.08
C LYS A 216 -4.97 -17.90 11.23
N ASP A 217 -4.71 -18.26 9.98
CA ASP A 217 -4.10 -17.36 9.01
C ASP A 217 -5.17 -16.65 8.17
N ILE A 218 -5.38 -15.35 8.45
CA ILE A 218 -6.37 -14.53 7.74
C ILE A 218 -5.93 -14.18 6.31
N THR A 219 -4.68 -14.43 5.94
CA THR A 219 -4.19 -14.18 4.57
C THR A 219 -4.59 -15.30 3.60
N THR A 220 -4.91 -16.49 4.10
CA THR A 220 -5.25 -17.67 3.30
C THR A 220 -6.37 -17.44 2.28
N PRO A 221 -7.51 -16.80 2.60
CA PRO A 221 -8.58 -16.59 1.62
C PRO A 221 -8.13 -15.71 0.44
N VAL A 222 -7.36 -14.65 0.74
CA VAL A 222 -6.88 -13.71 -0.28
C VAL A 222 -5.83 -14.37 -1.19
N THR A 223 -4.92 -15.13 -0.59
CA THR A 223 -3.90 -15.85 -1.36
C THR A 223 -4.47 -17.00 -2.17
N ALA A 224 -5.55 -17.64 -1.71
CA ALA A 224 -6.26 -18.66 -2.48
C ALA A 224 -6.83 -18.09 -3.79
N VAL A 225 -7.39 -16.88 -3.76
CA VAL A 225 -7.86 -16.18 -4.98
C VAL A 225 -6.68 -15.88 -5.92
N ALA A 226 -5.56 -15.40 -5.39
CA ALA A 226 -4.38 -15.13 -6.19
C ALA A 226 -3.81 -16.40 -6.86
N VAL A 227 -3.74 -17.50 -6.12
CA VAL A 227 -3.31 -18.81 -6.64
C VAL A 227 -4.30 -19.34 -7.70
N TRP A 228 -5.59 -19.15 -7.50
CA TRP A 228 -6.61 -19.53 -8.47
C TRP A 228 -6.47 -18.73 -9.78
N LEU A 229 -6.25 -17.42 -9.68
CA LEU A 229 -5.97 -16.56 -10.85
C LEU A 229 -4.68 -16.98 -11.59
N ASP A 230 -3.60 -17.28 -10.85
CA ASP A 230 -2.35 -17.76 -11.45
C ASP A 230 -2.56 -19.08 -12.22
N LYS A 231 -3.40 -19.99 -11.68
CA LYS A 231 -3.77 -21.24 -12.38
C LYS A 231 -4.57 -20.98 -13.66
N LEU A 232 -5.55 -20.03 -13.62
CA LEU A 232 -6.32 -19.67 -14.82
C LEU A 232 -5.46 -19.03 -15.91
N LEU A 233 -4.43 -18.26 -15.52
CA LEU A 233 -3.50 -17.63 -16.46
C LEU A 233 -2.38 -18.58 -16.94
N GLY A 234 -2.46 -19.87 -16.61
CA GLY A 234 -1.51 -20.90 -17.08
C GLY A 234 -0.10 -20.76 -16.52
N LYS A 235 0.08 -19.99 -15.44
CA LYS A 235 1.36 -19.92 -14.74
C LYS A 235 1.49 -21.15 -13.83
N LYS A 236 2.39 -22.09 -14.24
CA LYS A 236 2.85 -23.19 -13.39
C LYS A 236 3.80 -22.70 -12.33
#